data_7480e60cb5403f2307bbc9f94b5802a4
#
_entry.id   7480e60cb5403f2307bbc9f94b5802a4
#
_cell.length_a   1.000
_cell.length_b   1.000
_cell.length_c   1.000
_cell.angle_alpha   90.00
_cell.angle_beta   90.00
_cell.angle_gamma   90.00
#
_symmetry.space_group_name_H-M   'P 1'
#
loop_
_entity.id
_entity.type
_entity.pdbx_description
1 polymer ?
#
loop_
_entity_poly.entity_id
_entity_poly.type
_entity_poly.pdbx_seq_one_letter_code
_entity_poly.pdbx_strand_id
1 'polypeptide(L)'
;MGKTVFRIGCGAHFEMDAVYPGGAPKQDHTKASITIANRKTQMDFAGFTYAGPESFPPNTSMFNQPEDLGYPEHDEDKWRALENRVLDLLGSGQPLTISAEGKSYVLPPAKVPRWRARFQKIC
;
A
#
# COMPACT_ATOMS: atom_id res chain seq x y z
N MET A 1 2.15 -7.84 -19.93
CA MET A 1 2.68 -7.85 -18.56
C MET A 1 1.87 -6.91 -17.69
N GLY A 2 1.59 -7.31 -16.49
CA GLY A 2 0.86 -6.51 -15.54
C GLY A 2 1.69 -5.35 -14.99
N LYS A 3 1.02 -4.31 -14.55
CA LYS A 3 1.64 -3.14 -13.94
C LYS A 3 1.50 -3.23 -12.43
N THR A 4 2.56 -2.88 -11.71
CA THR A 4 2.53 -2.82 -10.25
C THR A 4 2.44 -1.36 -9.83
N VAL A 5 1.50 -1.08 -8.92
CA VAL A 5 1.27 0.26 -8.40
C VAL A 5 1.06 0.18 -6.90
N PHE A 6 1.68 1.07 -6.16
CA PHE A 6 1.39 1.30 -4.75
C PHE A 6 0.77 2.68 -4.63
N ARG A 7 -0.40 2.76 -4.02
CA ARG A 7 -1.15 4.01 -3.91
C ARG A 7 -1.43 4.33 -2.45
N ILE A 8 -1.38 5.62 -2.14
CA ILE A 8 -1.84 6.13 -0.86
C ILE A 8 -2.89 7.20 -1.13
N GLY A 9 -3.77 7.37 -0.19
CA GLY A 9 -4.83 8.36 -0.29
C GLY A 9 -5.34 8.76 1.07
N CYS A 10 -6.21 9.74 1.06
CA CYS A 10 -6.89 10.18 2.26
C CYS A 10 -8.37 10.37 1.97
N GLY A 11 -9.18 9.44 2.48
CA GLY A 11 -10.61 9.58 2.52
C GLY A 11 -11.02 10.12 3.88
N ALA A 12 -11.72 9.32 4.68
CA ALA A 12 -11.98 9.67 6.08
C ALA A 12 -10.72 9.57 6.94
N HIS A 13 -9.73 8.82 6.50
CA HIS A 13 -8.45 8.62 7.17
C HIS A 13 -7.42 8.21 6.12
N PHE A 14 -6.17 7.99 6.56
CA PHE A 14 -5.12 7.50 5.68
C PHE A 14 -5.49 6.13 5.10
N GLU A 15 -5.30 5.98 3.80
CA GLU A 15 -5.59 4.73 3.09
C GLU A 15 -4.40 4.34 2.21
N MET A 16 -4.24 3.05 2.00
CA MET A 16 -3.23 2.53 1.09
C MET A 16 -3.73 1.29 0.38
N ASP A 17 -3.29 1.11 -0.86
CA ASP A 17 -3.49 -0.13 -1.58
C ASP A 17 -2.31 -0.43 -2.50
N ALA A 18 -2.21 -1.69 -2.90
CA ALA A 18 -1.21 -2.14 -3.85
C ALA A 18 -1.90 -2.96 -4.94
N VAL A 19 -1.55 -2.68 -6.18
CA VAL A 19 -2.05 -3.44 -7.32
C VAL A 19 -0.86 -4.09 -8.00
N TYR A 20 -0.93 -5.39 -8.24
CA TYR A 20 0.19 -6.14 -8.80
C TYR A 20 -0.32 -7.24 -9.74
N PRO A 21 0.52 -7.64 -10.73
CA PRO A 21 0.15 -8.75 -11.60
C PRO A 21 0.23 -10.06 -10.82
N GLY A 22 -0.59 -11.01 -11.20
CA GLY A 22 -0.59 -12.33 -10.56
C GLY A 22 -1.99 -12.87 -10.45
N GLY A 23 -2.10 -14.08 -9.93
CA GLY A 23 -3.38 -14.73 -9.82
C GLY A 23 -4.36 -13.91 -9.00
N ALA A 24 -5.44 -13.47 -9.63
CA ALA A 24 -6.50 -12.84 -8.89
C ALA A 24 -6.99 -13.81 -7.81
N PRO A 25 -7.37 -13.31 -6.63
CA PRO A 25 -7.92 -14.17 -5.60
C PRO A 25 -9.15 -14.87 -6.15
N LYS A 26 -9.30 -16.15 -5.79
CA LYS A 26 -10.44 -16.93 -6.24
C LYS A 26 -11.76 -16.44 -5.67
N GLN A 27 -11.67 -15.74 -4.54
CA GLN A 27 -12.80 -15.12 -3.86
C GLN A 27 -12.39 -13.75 -3.37
N ASP A 28 -13.32 -12.80 -3.39
CA ASP A 28 -13.08 -11.49 -2.80
C ASP A 28 -12.88 -11.63 -1.29
N HIS A 29 -12.16 -10.69 -0.72
CA HIS A 29 -11.82 -10.69 0.70
C HIS A 29 -10.97 -11.89 1.14
N THR A 30 -10.06 -12.34 0.30
CA THR A 30 -9.09 -13.35 0.72
C THR A 30 -8.03 -12.69 1.60
N LYS A 31 -7.81 -13.23 2.79
CA LYS A 31 -6.76 -12.71 3.67
C LYS A 31 -5.40 -12.83 3.01
N ALA A 32 -4.61 -11.79 3.12
CA ALA A 32 -3.29 -11.75 2.51
C ALA A 32 -2.36 -10.83 3.30
N SER A 33 -1.06 -10.99 3.05
CA SER A 33 -0.05 -10.10 3.61
C SER A 33 0.83 -9.63 2.48
N ILE A 34 1.26 -8.39 2.54
CA ILE A 34 2.28 -7.88 1.64
C ILE A 34 3.40 -7.25 2.46
N THR A 35 4.59 -7.24 1.88
CA THR A 35 5.75 -6.57 2.46
C THR A 35 6.21 -5.50 1.49
N ILE A 36 6.45 -4.31 2.01
CA ILE A 36 7.01 -3.21 1.23
C ILE A 36 8.35 -2.87 1.85
N ALA A 37 9.40 -2.86 1.04
CA ALA A 37 10.76 -2.69 1.53
C ALA A 37 11.57 -1.75 0.66
N ASN A 38 12.48 -1.03 1.31
CA ASN A 38 13.63 -0.41 0.65
C ASN A 38 14.89 -1.11 1.16
N ARG A 39 16.07 -0.54 0.93
CA ARG A 39 17.33 -1.15 1.33
C ARG A 39 17.53 -1.23 2.85
N LYS A 40 16.86 -0.38 3.61
CA LYS A 40 17.09 -0.24 5.06
C LYS A 40 15.92 -0.69 5.91
N THR A 41 14.71 -0.63 5.37
CA THR A 41 13.49 -0.77 6.15
C THR A 41 12.49 -1.63 5.39
N GLN A 42 11.74 -2.43 6.13
CA GLN A 42 10.58 -3.12 5.55
C GLN A 42 9.37 -2.92 6.45
N MET A 43 8.22 -2.96 5.83
CA MET A 43 6.93 -2.90 6.52
C MET A 43 6.06 -4.04 6.01
N ASP A 44 5.48 -4.77 6.95
CA ASP A 44 4.56 -5.86 6.65
C ASP A 44 3.13 -5.38 6.92
N PHE A 45 2.23 -5.70 6.01
CA PHE A 45 0.83 -5.34 6.14
C PHE A 45 -0.03 -6.57 5.97
N ALA A 46 -0.99 -6.73 6.88
CA ALA A 46 -2.01 -7.76 6.79
C ALA A 46 -3.31 -7.12 6.29
N GLY A 47 -3.95 -7.76 5.35
CA GLY A 47 -5.18 -7.22 4.78
C GLY A 47 -5.91 -8.24 3.95
N PHE A 48 -6.56 -7.75 2.90
CA PHE A 48 -7.36 -8.59 2.02
C PHE A 48 -6.99 -8.32 0.58
N THR A 49 -7.08 -9.35 -0.24
CA THR A 49 -6.91 -9.21 -1.68
C THR A 49 -8.25 -9.34 -2.39
N TYR A 50 -8.31 -8.66 -3.51
CA TYR A 50 -9.47 -8.60 -4.40
C TYR A 50 -9.00 -8.77 -5.83
N ALA A 51 -9.93 -9.02 -6.74
CA ALA A 51 -9.65 -8.89 -8.16
C ALA A 51 -9.26 -7.43 -8.45
N GLY A 52 -8.28 -7.23 -9.32
CA GLY A 52 -7.83 -5.89 -9.66
C GLY A 52 -8.91 -5.05 -10.34
N PRO A 53 -8.76 -3.72 -10.33
CA PRO A 53 -9.70 -2.82 -11.00
C PRO A 53 -9.84 -3.13 -12.49
N GLU A 54 -11.00 -2.84 -13.08
CA GLU A 54 -11.26 -3.08 -14.50
C GLU A 54 -10.28 -2.33 -15.43
N SER A 55 -9.74 -1.22 -14.96
CA SER A 55 -8.74 -0.46 -15.71
C SER A 55 -7.38 -1.15 -15.82
N PHE A 56 -7.18 -2.25 -15.11
CA PHE A 56 -5.95 -3.02 -15.14
C PHE A 56 -6.15 -4.31 -15.95
N PRO A 57 -5.02 -4.92 -16.43
CA PRO A 57 -5.12 -6.17 -17.15
C PRO A 57 -5.82 -7.27 -16.35
N PRO A 58 -6.43 -8.27 -17.00
CA PRO A 58 -6.96 -9.43 -16.31
C PRO A 58 -5.88 -10.12 -15.48
N ASN A 59 -6.28 -10.83 -14.44
CA ASN A 59 -5.38 -11.52 -13.51
C ASN A 59 -4.48 -10.56 -12.71
N THR A 60 -4.99 -9.36 -12.45
CA THR A 60 -4.35 -8.41 -11.55
C THR A 60 -5.01 -8.52 -10.17
N SER A 61 -4.22 -8.46 -9.13
CA SER A 61 -4.71 -8.49 -7.76
C SER A 61 -4.54 -7.13 -7.11
N MET A 62 -5.47 -6.78 -6.24
CA MET A 62 -5.40 -5.57 -5.44
C MET A 62 -5.40 -5.95 -3.95
N PHE A 63 -4.44 -5.43 -3.21
CA PHE A 63 -4.36 -5.58 -1.77
C PHE A 63 -4.84 -4.29 -1.11
N ASN A 64 -5.72 -4.43 -0.12
CA ASN A 64 -6.14 -3.33 0.73
C ASN A 64 -5.78 -3.63 2.17
N GLN A 65 -5.29 -2.61 2.86
CA GLN A 65 -5.07 -2.71 4.29
C GLN A 65 -6.42 -2.76 5.01
N PRO A 66 -6.61 -3.69 5.95
CA PRO A 66 -7.83 -3.74 6.74
C PRO A 66 -7.87 -2.62 7.78
N GLU A 67 -9.04 -2.38 8.31
CA GLU A 67 -9.26 -1.40 9.38
C GLU A 67 -8.99 -2.00 10.76
N ASP A 68 -7.91 -2.77 10.90
CA ASP A 68 -7.56 -3.43 12.16
C ASP A 68 -6.78 -2.52 13.12
N LEU A 69 -6.51 -1.27 12.71
CA LEU A 69 -5.87 -0.28 13.57
C LEU A 69 -6.86 0.43 14.49
N GLY A 70 -8.12 0.01 14.48
CA GLY A 70 -9.16 0.66 15.25
C GLY A 70 -9.85 1.77 14.48
N TYR A 71 -10.68 2.52 15.16
CA TYR A 71 -11.42 3.61 14.54
C TYR A 71 -10.60 4.89 14.56
N PRO A 72 -10.52 5.63 13.44
CA PRO A 72 -9.72 6.86 13.40
C PRO A 72 -10.08 7.90 14.47
N GLU A 73 -11.33 7.94 14.90
CA GLU A 73 -11.77 8.86 15.94
C GLU A 73 -11.17 8.54 17.31
N HIS A 74 -10.83 7.27 17.57
CA HIS A 74 -10.32 6.81 18.86
C HIS A 74 -8.84 6.46 18.83
N ASP A 75 -8.32 6.11 17.65
CA ASP A 75 -6.97 5.59 17.49
C ASP A 75 -6.16 6.45 16.52
N GLU A 76 -6.38 7.76 16.55
CA GLU A 76 -5.75 8.71 15.64
C GLU A 76 -4.22 8.60 15.65
N ASP A 77 -3.62 8.39 16.81
CA ASP A 77 -2.16 8.28 16.93
C ASP A 77 -1.62 7.08 16.16
N LYS A 78 -2.34 5.97 16.15
CA LYS A 78 -1.94 4.77 15.41
C LYS A 78 -1.99 5.02 13.89
N TRP A 79 -3.04 5.68 13.43
CA TRP A 79 -3.19 6.02 12.02
C TRP A 79 -2.14 7.02 11.58
N ARG A 80 -1.84 8.00 12.42
CA ARG A 80 -0.81 9.00 12.12
C ARG A 80 0.59 8.37 12.10
N ALA A 81 0.87 7.46 13.02
CA ALA A 81 2.13 6.76 13.05
C ALA A 81 2.33 5.90 11.79
N LEU A 82 1.30 5.20 11.35
CA LEU A 82 1.34 4.43 10.11
C LEU A 82 1.58 5.33 8.90
N GLU A 83 0.85 6.43 8.80
CA GLU A 83 1.02 7.42 7.73
C GLU A 83 2.46 7.90 7.65
N ASN A 84 3.03 8.30 8.78
CA ASN A 84 4.42 8.78 8.84
C ASN A 84 5.42 7.70 8.39
N ARG A 85 5.25 6.47 8.85
CA ARG A 85 6.14 5.37 8.47
C ARG A 85 6.07 5.08 6.97
N VAL A 86 4.87 5.05 6.40
CA VAL A 86 4.69 4.83 4.97
C VAL A 86 5.30 5.97 4.16
N LEU A 87 5.09 7.21 4.58
CA LEU A 87 5.65 8.37 3.89
C LEU A 87 7.18 8.40 3.99
N ASP A 88 7.74 8.01 5.13
CA ASP A 88 9.20 7.89 5.27
C ASP A 88 9.76 6.83 4.32
N LEU A 89 9.10 5.70 4.22
CA LEU A 89 9.50 4.63 3.32
C LEU A 89 9.46 5.08 1.86
N LEU A 90 8.36 5.72 1.45
CA LEU A 90 8.21 6.25 0.09
C LEU A 90 9.21 7.37 -0.21
N GLY A 91 9.52 8.19 0.79
CA GLY A 91 10.40 9.33 0.64
C GLY A 91 11.89 9.03 0.73
N SER A 92 12.25 7.75 0.82
CA SER A 92 13.66 7.36 0.96
C SER A 92 14.53 7.66 -0.26
N GLY A 93 13.93 7.92 -1.41
CA GLY A 93 14.65 8.11 -2.67
C GLY A 93 15.17 6.82 -3.28
N GLN A 94 14.84 5.68 -2.70
CA GLN A 94 15.28 4.37 -3.15
C GLN A 94 14.13 3.62 -3.84
N PRO A 95 14.47 2.70 -4.76
CA PRO A 95 13.44 1.81 -5.30
C PRO A 95 12.80 1.01 -4.18
N LEU A 96 11.52 0.73 -4.34
CA LEU A 96 10.76 -0.09 -3.40
C LEU A 96 10.53 -1.46 -3.99
N THR A 97 10.49 -2.47 -3.13
CA THR A 97 10.10 -3.82 -3.51
C THR A 97 8.81 -4.16 -2.78
N ILE A 98 7.82 -4.60 -3.54
CA ILE A 98 6.58 -5.13 -2.98
C ILE A 98 6.63 -6.65 -3.13
N SER A 99 6.50 -7.36 -2.03
CA SER A 99 6.43 -8.82 -2.04
C SER A 99 5.02 -9.25 -1.67
N ALA A 100 4.39 -10.02 -2.54
CA ALA A 100 3.02 -10.48 -2.38
C ALA A 100 2.85 -11.85 -3.04
N GLU A 101 2.16 -12.74 -2.38
CA GLU A 101 1.82 -14.06 -2.90
C GLU A 101 3.02 -14.82 -3.47
N GLY A 102 4.16 -14.74 -2.77
CA GLY A 102 5.39 -15.44 -3.14
C GLY A 102 6.19 -14.80 -4.26
N LYS A 103 5.80 -13.62 -4.72
CA LYS A 103 6.49 -12.91 -5.79
C LYS A 103 6.89 -11.51 -5.34
N SER A 104 7.91 -10.95 -5.98
CA SER A 104 8.39 -9.61 -5.69
C SER A 104 8.35 -8.73 -6.93
N TYR A 105 7.99 -7.47 -6.72
CA TYR A 105 7.85 -6.47 -7.77
C TYR A 105 8.62 -5.23 -7.36
N VAL A 106 9.37 -4.64 -8.29
CA VAL A 106 10.16 -3.43 -8.02
C VAL A 106 9.42 -2.22 -8.55
N LEU A 107 9.35 -1.20 -7.71
CA LEU A 107 8.80 0.10 -8.08
C LEU A 107 9.91 1.14 -8.11
N PRO A 108 9.83 2.12 -9.05
CA PRO A 108 10.80 3.20 -9.08
C PRO A 108 10.67 4.10 -7.83
N PRO A 109 11.73 4.87 -7.49
CA PRO A 109 11.65 5.80 -6.37
C PRO A 109 10.49 6.80 -6.54
N ALA A 110 9.80 7.09 -5.44
CA ALA A 110 8.72 8.07 -5.43
C ALA A 110 9.27 9.47 -5.14
N LYS A 111 8.62 10.49 -5.71
CA LYS A 111 9.00 11.89 -5.50
C LYS A 111 8.11 12.51 -4.43
N VAL A 112 8.32 12.08 -3.18
CA VAL A 112 7.48 12.44 -2.05
C VAL A 112 7.69 13.86 -1.49
N PRO A 113 8.94 14.41 -1.44
CA PRO A 113 9.19 15.59 -0.59
C PRO A 113 8.31 16.81 -0.85
N ARG A 114 7.93 17.04 -2.10
CA ARG A 114 7.17 18.25 -2.46
C ARG A 114 5.72 18.23 -2.01
N TRP A 115 5.10 17.07 -1.93
CA TRP A 115 3.67 16.97 -1.64
C TRP A 115 3.36 16.42 -0.25
N ARG A 116 4.37 15.91 0.45
CA ARG A 116 4.17 15.30 1.77
C ARG A 116 3.46 16.23 2.76
N ALA A 117 3.93 17.45 2.91
CA ALA A 117 3.33 18.40 3.85
C ALA A 117 1.88 18.71 3.51
N ARG A 118 1.60 18.88 2.22
CA ARG A 118 0.23 19.12 1.76
C ARG A 118 -0.66 17.91 2.02
N PHE A 119 -0.18 16.72 1.74
CA PHE A 119 -0.91 15.49 1.98
C PHE A 119 -1.26 15.34 3.47
N GLN A 120 -0.28 15.53 4.34
CA GLN A 120 -0.48 15.37 5.78
C GLN A 120 -1.40 16.44 6.36
N LYS A 121 -1.52 17.59 5.72
CA LYS A 121 -2.44 18.64 6.11
C LYS A 121 -3.89 18.26 5.85
N ILE A 122 -4.14 17.52 4.78
CA ILE A 122 -5.47 17.07 4.37
C ILE A 122 -5.86 15.82 5.16
N CYS A 123 -4.93 14.95 5.36
CA CYS A 123 -5.10 13.70 6.04
C CYS A 123 -4.81 13.82 7.53
#